data_c49243481488dfc4c39c737164672521
#
_entry.id   c49243481488dfc4c39c737164672521
#
_cell.length_a   1.000
_cell.length_b   1.000
_cell.length_c   1.000
_cell.angle_alpha   90.00
_cell.angle_beta   90.00
_cell.angle_gamma   90.00
#
_symmetry.space_group_name_H-M   'P 1'
#
loop_
_entity.id
_entity.type
_entity.pdbx_description
1 polymer ?
#
loop_
_entity_poly.entity_id
_entity_poly.type
_entity_poly.pdbx_seq_one_letter_code
_entity_poly.pdbx_strand_id
1 'polypeptide(L)'
;VTICFISILTGLPAGSYGAGNDWMAQRFNVQNEPFPNLAWATCSWNMGAALFPLVFVPLTENTGRMPGYFVAYIIFELFLFGSAFADNFATLVVTRFFGGGASSVSINIVGGSISDVWKGDKARSLPMSLFGFTSVAGIALGPFIGSAIVQIGGPNTGLNASWRWIYYVQLIYNAALIPVFYLFLKETRGDVILKKRAKKLRKETGRPIYAESELNKPSVVRLLKVSFMRPTKMLLTEPVVIFFTLWISFAWGILFLFFSSVVQTFGTTYGFGILATGLIQLAITFGAVIGTVFNPFQDWLYLRTASKNQERPGHPIPEGRLYTSIPGSLLFTGGLFMYGWSSRPDVHWIVPTIGVCIVGVGIYSIYMGVVNYLTDAYEKYAASALSAASLGRNTFGAFLPQASYSLFNNLGFGWAGSLLGFIGAALSVVPAVLVLKGREIRARSPFMLESTFGGEDDEERKNNAGLTGVAGVAGGPPGAAGDYHV
;
A
#
# COMPACT_ATOMS: atom_id res chain seq x y z
N VAL A 1 -4.08 6.10 -14.54
CA VAL A 1 -4.33 4.74 -15.03
C VAL A 1 -3.01 3.95 -15.07
N THR A 2 -1.98 4.39 -15.80
CA THR A 2 -0.71 3.66 -15.98
C THR A 2 -0.03 3.30 -14.66
N ILE A 3 0.05 4.22 -13.70
CA ILE A 3 0.67 3.96 -12.38
C ILE A 3 -0.13 2.97 -11.54
N CYS A 4 -1.46 2.97 -11.64
CA CYS A 4 -2.31 1.96 -10.99
C CYS A 4 -2.09 0.57 -11.60
N PHE A 5 -1.85 0.51 -12.92
CA PHE A 5 -1.54 -0.74 -13.61
C PHE A 5 -0.20 -1.33 -13.15
N ILE A 6 0.82 -0.49 -12.97
CA ILE A 6 2.10 -0.90 -12.36
C ILE A 6 1.86 -1.51 -10.97
N SER A 7 1.01 -0.88 -10.16
CA SER A 7 0.69 -1.38 -8.81
C SER A 7 0.09 -2.78 -8.83
N ILE A 8 -0.83 -3.07 -9.77
CA ILE A 8 -1.38 -4.43 -9.93
C ILE A 8 -0.28 -5.42 -10.29
N LEU A 9 0.48 -5.13 -11.34
CA LEU A 9 1.47 -6.05 -11.89
C LEU A 9 2.60 -6.37 -10.90
N THR A 10 3.08 -5.38 -10.17
CA THR A 10 4.11 -5.58 -9.16
C THR A 10 3.57 -6.25 -7.89
N GLY A 11 2.26 -6.20 -7.65
CA GLY A 11 1.59 -6.90 -6.54
C GLY A 11 1.36 -8.40 -6.80
N LEU A 12 1.14 -8.81 -8.05
CA LEU A 12 0.80 -10.19 -8.42
C LEU A 12 1.79 -11.26 -7.88
N PRO A 13 3.12 -11.08 -7.94
CA PRO A 13 4.08 -12.09 -7.46
C PRO A 13 3.99 -12.36 -5.96
N ALA A 14 3.45 -11.41 -5.18
CA ALA A 14 3.25 -11.61 -3.75
C ALA A 14 2.29 -12.76 -3.43
N GLY A 15 1.18 -12.84 -4.19
CA GLY A 15 0.13 -13.84 -3.99
C GLY A 15 0.31 -15.11 -4.83
N SER A 16 0.93 -15.04 -6.00
CA SER A 16 1.02 -16.18 -6.94
C SER A 16 1.96 -17.29 -6.49
N TYR A 17 2.88 -17.00 -5.58
CA TYR A 17 3.89 -17.93 -5.09
C TYR A 17 3.29 -19.24 -4.54
N GLY A 18 2.22 -19.12 -3.72
CA GLY A 18 1.61 -20.26 -3.02
C GLY A 18 1.10 -21.37 -3.92
N ALA A 19 0.74 -21.06 -5.17
CA ALA A 19 0.24 -22.05 -6.12
C ALA A 19 1.28 -23.12 -6.53
N GLY A 20 2.57 -22.81 -6.38
CA GLY A 20 3.67 -23.72 -6.70
C GLY A 20 4.27 -24.46 -5.50
N ASN A 21 3.67 -24.36 -4.30
CA ASN A 21 4.24 -24.85 -3.05
C ASN A 21 4.64 -26.34 -3.11
N ASP A 22 3.77 -27.21 -3.59
CA ASP A 22 4.03 -28.66 -3.62
C ASP A 22 5.22 -29.02 -4.51
N TRP A 23 5.35 -28.37 -5.65
CA TRP A 23 6.47 -28.59 -6.57
C TRP A 23 7.78 -28.02 -6.04
N MET A 24 7.72 -26.85 -5.35
CA MET A 24 8.88 -26.28 -4.71
C MET A 24 9.34 -27.10 -3.50
N ALA A 25 8.41 -27.65 -2.70
CA ALA A 25 8.73 -28.56 -1.61
C ALA A 25 9.54 -29.77 -2.09
N GLN A 26 9.06 -30.42 -3.16
CA GLN A 26 9.74 -31.57 -3.77
C GLN A 26 11.09 -31.17 -4.38
N ARG A 27 11.14 -30.08 -5.14
CA ARG A 27 12.37 -29.63 -5.84
C ARG A 27 13.48 -29.25 -4.90
N PHE A 28 13.15 -28.53 -3.83
CA PHE A 28 14.15 -28.02 -2.87
C PHE A 28 14.33 -28.94 -1.67
N ASN A 29 13.60 -30.06 -1.61
CA ASN A 29 13.60 -30.98 -0.47
C ASN A 29 13.32 -30.26 0.87
N VAL A 30 12.35 -29.36 0.86
CA VAL A 30 11.96 -28.56 2.03
C VAL A 30 10.77 -29.21 2.70
N GLN A 31 10.94 -29.64 3.96
CA GLN A 31 9.85 -30.15 4.77
C GLN A 31 8.92 -29.00 5.19
N ASN A 32 7.61 -29.23 5.06
CA ASN A 32 6.57 -28.26 5.37
C ASN A 32 5.76 -28.62 6.61
N GLU A 33 6.06 -29.75 7.21
CA GLU A 33 5.48 -30.22 8.48
C GLU A 33 6.60 -30.53 9.48
N PRO A 34 6.44 -30.24 10.75
CA PRO A 34 5.29 -29.56 11.42
C PRO A 34 5.23 -28.05 11.21
N PHE A 35 6.23 -27.46 10.57
CA PHE A 35 6.33 -26.02 10.36
C PHE A 35 6.35 -25.70 8.85
N PRO A 36 5.55 -24.72 8.36
CA PRO A 36 5.45 -24.39 6.95
C PRO A 36 6.70 -23.64 6.45
N ASN A 37 7.82 -24.35 6.26
CA ASN A 37 9.08 -23.73 5.88
C ASN A 37 9.04 -22.96 4.54
N LEU A 38 8.17 -23.37 3.60
CA LEU A 38 7.97 -22.61 2.35
C LEU A 38 7.39 -21.21 2.58
N ALA A 39 6.67 -21.00 3.70
CA ALA A 39 6.15 -19.69 4.04
C ALA A 39 7.24 -18.63 4.30
N TRP A 40 8.51 -19.05 4.53
CA TRP A 40 9.64 -18.10 4.61
C TRP A 40 9.84 -17.29 3.32
N ALA A 41 9.49 -17.82 2.16
CA ALA A 41 9.56 -17.07 0.91
C ALA A 41 8.48 -15.98 0.82
N THR A 42 7.29 -16.19 1.43
CA THR A 42 6.27 -15.15 1.60
C THR A 42 6.68 -14.13 2.67
N CYS A 43 7.28 -14.62 3.77
CA CYS A 43 7.82 -13.78 4.82
C CYS A 43 8.90 -12.85 4.27
N SER A 44 9.87 -13.37 3.52
CA SER A 44 10.96 -12.57 2.93
C SER A 44 10.44 -11.49 1.99
N TRP A 45 9.49 -11.79 1.14
CA TRP A 45 8.83 -10.81 0.26
C TRP A 45 8.24 -9.66 1.05
N ASN A 46 7.44 -9.96 2.07
CA ASN A 46 6.79 -8.95 2.89
C ASN A 46 7.79 -8.17 3.74
N MET A 47 8.86 -8.80 4.25
CA MET A 47 9.92 -8.09 4.97
C MET A 47 10.69 -7.13 4.07
N GLY A 48 10.99 -7.51 2.84
CA GLY A 48 11.51 -6.60 1.83
C GLY A 48 10.55 -5.43 1.58
N ALA A 49 9.26 -5.73 1.41
CA ALA A 49 8.21 -4.74 1.22
C ALA A 49 8.03 -3.79 2.44
N ALA A 50 8.38 -4.23 3.64
CA ALA A 50 8.37 -3.40 4.85
C ALA A 50 9.53 -2.41 4.90
N LEU A 51 10.74 -2.85 4.55
CA LEU A 51 11.98 -2.10 4.81
C LEU A 51 12.37 -1.17 3.66
N PHE A 52 12.23 -1.60 2.40
CA PHE A 52 12.70 -0.83 1.24
C PHE A 52 12.03 0.52 1.07
N PRO A 53 10.70 0.68 1.24
CA PRO A 53 10.06 1.98 1.11
C PRO A 53 10.60 3.03 2.08
N LEU A 54 11.04 2.64 3.28
CA LEU A 54 11.62 3.56 4.26
C LEU A 54 12.89 4.25 3.75
N VAL A 55 13.63 3.57 2.89
CA VAL A 55 14.89 4.09 2.29
C VAL A 55 14.61 4.75 0.94
N PHE A 56 13.91 4.04 0.05
CA PHE A 56 13.87 4.41 -1.36
C PHE A 56 12.76 5.41 -1.69
N VAL A 57 11.61 5.39 -1.01
CA VAL A 57 10.52 6.35 -1.28
C VAL A 57 10.96 7.80 -1.03
N PRO A 58 11.63 8.15 0.09
CA PRO A 58 12.14 9.51 0.30
C PRO A 58 13.19 9.94 -0.72
N LEU A 59 13.99 9.00 -1.24
CA LEU A 59 14.94 9.31 -2.32
C LEU A 59 14.22 9.74 -3.60
N THR A 60 13.06 9.14 -3.92
CA THR A 60 12.28 9.52 -5.11
C THR A 60 11.67 10.91 -5.01
N GLU A 61 11.50 11.46 -3.82
CA GLU A 61 11.01 12.84 -3.63
C GLU A 61 12.04 13.87 -4.10
N ASN A 62 13.32 13.56 -4.03
CA ASN A 62 14.41 14.44 -4.47
C ASN A 62 14.89 14.15 -5.89
N THR A 63 14.90 12.88 -6.30
CA THR A 63 15.37 12.46 -7.63
C THR A 63 14.29 12.54 -8.69
N GLY A 64 13.03 12.51 -8.28
CA GLY A 64 11.84 12.50 -9.13
C GLY A 64 11.09 11.17 -9.04
N ARG A 65 9.77 11.23 -9.28
CA ARG A 65 8.90 10.05 -9.25
C ARG A 65 9.19 9.09 -10.41
N MET A 66 9.32 9.64 -11.64
CA MET A 66 9.57 8.83 -12.83
C MET A 66 10.84 7.99 -12.74
N PRO A 67 12.04 8.54 -12.44
CA PRO A 67 13.24 7.72 -12.24
C PRO A 67 13.07 6.68 -11.14
N GLY A 68 12.36 7.03 -10.04
CA GLY A 68 12.05 6.11 -8.96
C GLY A 68 11.25 4.89 -9.41
N TYR A 69 10.22 5.08 -10.23
CA TYR A 69 9.46 3.96 -10.81
C TYR A 69 10.33 3.05 -11.67
N PHE A 70 11.14 3.64 -12.59
CA PHE A 70 11.96 2.85 -13.49
C PHE A 70 13.03 2.05 -12.76
N VAL A 71 13.74 2.68 -11.84
CA VAL A 71 14.78 1.99 -11.06
C VAL A 71 14.17 0.87 -10.22
N ALA A 72 13.08 1.14 -9.52
CA ALA A 72 12.40 0.13 -8.71
C ALA A 72 11.85 -1.02 -9.58
N TYR A 73 11.26 -0.70 -10.74
CA TYR A 73 10.70 -1.70 -11.65
C TYR A 73 11.79 -2.57 -12.29
N ILE A 74 12.91 -2.00 -12.72
CA ILE A 74 14.04 -2.77 -13.26
C ILE A 74 14.65 -3.67 -12.19
N ILE A 75 14.84 -3.17 -10.96
CA ILE A 75 15.32 -3.99 -9.84
C ILE A 75 14.34 -5.12 -9.55
N PHE A 76 13.04 -4.84 -9.54
CA PHE A 76 12.00 -5.84 -9.38
C PHE A 76 12.11 -6.95 -10.44
N GLU A 77 12.26 -6.60 -11.72
CA GLU A 77 12.42 -7.55 -12.82
C GLU A 77 13.68 -8.41 -12.67
N LEU A 78 14.81 -7.81 -12.31
CA LEU A 78 16.08 -8.53 -12.10
C LEU A 78 15.94 -9.59 -10.98
N PHE A 79 15.27 -9.25 -9.88
CA PHE A 79 15.06 -10.20 -8.79
C PHE A 79 13.94 -11.21 -9.08
N LEU A 80 12.97 -10.85 -9.91
CA LEU A 80 11.99 -11.80 -10.44
C LEU A 80 12.67 -12.84 -11.35
N PHE A 81 13.60 -12.40 -12.21
CA PHE A 81 14.46 -13.28 -13.00
C PHE A 81 15.28 -14.21 -12.08
N GLY A 82 15.93 -13.65 -11.04
CA GLY A 82 16.64 -14.45 -10.05
C GLY A 82 15.78 -15.50 -9.36
N SER A 83 14.50 -15.18 -9.09
CA SER A 83 13.54 -16.12 -8.51
C SER A 83 13.16 -17.23 -9.49
N ALA A 84 13.01 -16.91 -10.79
CA ALA A 84 12.69 -17.86 -11.84
C ALA A 84 13.79 -18.94 -12.06
N PHE A 85 15.04 -18.55 -11.88
CA PHE A 85 16.23 -19.40 -12.07
C PHE A 85 16.85 -19.88 -10.75
N ALA A 86 16.14 -19.77 -9.64
CA ALA A 86 16.64 -20.25 -8.35
C ALA A 86 16.80 -21.78 -8.37
N ASP A 87 18.00 -22.25 -7.98
CA ASP A 87 18.32 -23.67 -7.88
C ASP A 87 18.21 -24.23 -6.46
N ASN A 88 18.17 -23.34 -5.48
CA ASN A 88 17.97 -23.69 -4.08
C ASN A 88 16.99 -22.71 -3.39
N PHE A 89 16.44 -23.17 -2.26
CA PHE A 89 15.45 -22.40 -1.52
C PHE A 89 16.00 -21.09 -0.95
N ALA A 90 17.28 -21.05 -0.51
CA ALA A 90 17.91 -19.84 0.02
C ALA A 90 17.99 -18.74 -1.05
N THR A 91 18.38 -19.08 -2.28
CA THR A 91 18.37 -18.13 -3.41
C THR A 91 16.97 -17.58 -3.67
N LEU A 92 15.94 -18.45 -3.63
CA LEU A 92 14.55 -18.03 -3.80
C LEU A 92 14.13 -17.04 -2.70
N VAL A 93 14.45 -17.31 -1.43
CA VAL A 93 14.14 -16.43 -0.30
C VAL A 93 14.82 -15.07 -0.45
N VAL A 94 16.10 -15.04 -0.81
CA VAL A 94 16.87 -13.80 -0.99
C VAL A 94 16.33 -12.99 -2.18
N THR A 95 16.09 -13.63 -3.31
CA THR A 95 15.58 -12.91 -4.50
C THR A 95 14.17 -12.38 -4.26
N ARG A 96 13.33 -13.10 -3.53
CA ARG A 96 12.00 -12.63 -3.14
C ARG A 96 12.06 -11.46 -2.15
N PHE A 97 13.04 -11.41 -1.25
CA PHE A 97 13.24 -10.27 -0.36
C PHE A 97 13.47 -8.97 -1.13
N PHE A 98 14.43 -8.98 -2.05
CA PHE A 98 14.73 -7.80 -2.87
C PHE A 98 13.63 -7.48 -3.89
N GLY A 99 13.01 -8.51 -4.48
CA GLY A 99 11.86 -8.36 -5.39
C GLY A 99 10.67 -7.72 -4.70
N GLY A 100 10.32 -8.19 -3.50
CA GLY A 100 9.24 -7.63 -2.67
C GLY A 100 9.53 -6.19 -2.25
N GLY A 101 10.77 -5.89 -1.90
CA GLY A 101 11.22 -4.53 -1.60
C GLY A 101 11.02 -3.58 -2.79
N ALA A 102 11.51 -3.95 -3.95
CA ALA A 102 11.40 -3.13 -5.16
C ALA A 102 9.95 -2.95 -5.62
N SER A 103 9.13 -4.02 -5.55
CA SER A 103 7.69 -3.97 -5.79
C SER A 103 7.00 -2.95 -4.88
N SER A 104 7.27 -3.02 -3.58
CA SER A 104 6.65 -2.13 -2.59
C SER A 104 7.04 -0.67 -2.79
N VAL A 105 8.27 -0.36 -3.21
CA VAL A 105 8.68 1.01 -3.57
C VAL A 105 7.82 1.53 -4.70
N SER A 106 7.62 0.74 -5.77
CA SER A 106 6.77 1.12 -6.91
C SER A 106 5.34 1.42 -6.47
N ILE A 107 4.75 0.58 -5.62
CA ILE A 107 3.38 0.76 -5.11
C ILE A 107 3.27 2.03 -4.24
N ASN A 108 4.22 2.27 -3.34
CA ASN A 108 4.17 3.42 -2.44
C ASN A 108 4.35 4.78 -3.17
N ILE A 109 5.10 4.82 -4.27
CA ILE A 109 5.25 6.05 -5.08
C ILE A 109 3.92 6.46 -5.74
N VAL A 110 3.00 5.52 -6.02
CA VAL A 110 1.71 5.80 -6.68
C VAL A 110 0.88 6.81 -5.90
N GLY A 111 0.73 6.62 -4.58
CA GLY A 111 -0.01 7.56 -3.74
C GLY A 111 0.54 8.98 -3.79
N GLY A 112 1.87 9.12 -3.74
CA GLY A 112 2.56 10.41 -3.88
C GLY A 112 2.35 11.04 -5.25
N SER A 113 2.43 10.26 -6.33
CA SER A 113 2.20 10.74 -7.69
C SER A 113 0.76 11.23 -7.91
N ILE A 114 -0.23 10.57 -7.30
CA ILE A 114 -1.62 11.02 -7.33
C ILE A 114 -1.75 12.38 -6.62
N SER A 115 -1.15 12.52 -5.46
CA SER A 115 -1.18 13.78 -4.70
C SER A 115 -0.43 14.93 -5.39
N ASP A 116 0.62 14.63 -6.17
CA ASP A 116 1.36 15.62 -6.96
C ASP A 116 0.51 16.19 -8.14
N VAL A 117 -0.39 15.37 -8.72
CA VAL A 117 -1.19 15.74 -9.92
C VAL A 117 -2.58 16.28 -9.56
N TRP A 118 -3.24 15.69 -8.59
CA TRP A 118 -4.62 16.02 -8.21
C TRP A 118 -4.67 16.89 -6.97
N LYS A 119 -5.06 18.15 -7.12
CA LYS A 119 -5.23 19.10 -6.00
C LYS A 119 -6.68 19.14 -5.54
N GLY A 120 -6.85 19.20 -4.21
CA GLY A 120 -8.15 19.26 -3.55
C GLY A 120 -8.79 17.89 -3.30
N ASP A 121 -9.53 17.78 -2.22
CA ASP A 121 -10.06 16.52 -1.69
C ASP A 121 -11.01 15.83 -2.66
N LYS A 122 -11.91 16.58 -3.29
CA LYS A 122 -12.89 16.05 -4.26
C LYS A 122 -12.21 15.48 -5.52
N ALA A 123 -11.22 16.17 -6.08
CA ALA A 123 -10.54 15.75 -7.30
C ALA A 123 -9.64 14.54 -7.07
N ARG A 124 -9.02 14.43 -5.89
CA ARG A 124 -8.10 13.34 -5.50
C ARG A 124 -8.82 12.05 -5.12
N SER A 125 -10.09 12.12 -4.74
CA SER A 125 -10.87 11.02 -4.19
C SER A 125 -10.91 9.79 -5.11
N LEU A 126 -11.39 9.92 -6.34
CA LEU A 126 -11.49 8.80 -7.28
C LEU A 126 -10.11 8.18 -7.63
N PRO A 127 -9.05 8.95 -7.95
CA PRO A 127 -7.73 8.38 -8.15
C PRO A 127 -7.17 7.62 -6.95
N MET A 128 -7.39 8.10 -5.73
CA MET A 128 -6.98 7.40 -4.50
C MET A 128 -7.78 6.13 -4.25
N SER A 129 -9.07 6.13 -4.54
CA SER A 129 -9.94 4.95 -4.48
C SER A 129 -9.45 3.85 -5.45
N LEU A 130 -9.14 4.22 -6.70
CA LEU A 130 -8.56 3.30 -7.68
C LEU A 130 -7.17 2.78 -7.25
N PHE A 131 -6.35 3.62 -6.64
CA PHE A 131 -5.07 3.19 -6.07
C PHE A 131 -5.27 2.18 -4.94
N GLY A 132 -6.21 2.44 -4.03
CA GLY A 132 -6.57 1.50 -2.96
C GLY A 132 -7.03 0.15 -3.52
N PHE A 133 -7.90 0.17 -4.53
CA PHE A 133 -8.34 -1.04 -5.23
C PHE A 133 -7.16 -1.81 -5.84
N THR A 134 -6.30 -1.14 -6.61
CA THR A 134 -5.17 -1.79 -7.29
C THR A 134 -4.14 -2.35 -6.32
N SER A 135 -3.98 -1.74 -5.14
CA SER A 135 -3.09 -2.23 -4.08
C SER A 135 -3.57 -3.55 -3.47
N VAL A 136 -4.89 -3.70 -3.27
CA VAL A 136 -5.48 -4.95 -2.74
C VAL A 136 -5.64 -5.98 -3.84
N ALA A 137 -6.23 -5.60 -4.98
CA ALA A 137 -6.54 -6.49 -6.09
C ALA A 137 -5.28 -7.09 -6.72
N GLY A 138 -4.19 -6.32 -6.85
CA GLY A 138 -2.93 -6.82 -7.38
C GLY A 138 -2.41 -8.05 -6.62
N ILE A 139 -2.45 -7.99 -5.31
CA ILE A 139 -2.02 -9.09 -4.45
C ILE A 139 -3.04 -10.24 -4.46
N ALA A 140 -4.34 -9.92 -4.36
CA ALA A 140 -5.42 -10.91 -4.27
C ALA A 140 -5.68 -11.67 -5.58
N LEU A 141 -5.34 -11.11 -6.74
CA LEU A 141 -5.37 -11.80 -8.05
C LEU A 141 -4.23 -12.81 -8.21
N GLY A 142 -3.14 -12.64 -7.45
CA GLY A 142 -1.94 -13.48 -7.56
C GLY A 142 -2.22 -14.98 -7.49
N PRO A 143 -2.92 -15.47 -6.47
CA PRO A 143 -3.19 -16.89 -6.30
C PRO A 143 -3.98 -17.51 -7.46
N PHE A 144 -4.96 -16.79 -8.01
CA PHE A 144 -5.72 -17.27 -9.18
C PHE A 144 -4.81 -17.38 -10.41
N ILE A 145 -4.01 -16.35 -10.71
CA ILE A 145 -3.08 -16.39 -11.86
C ILE A 145 -2.04 -17.47 -11.68
N GLY A 146 -1.48 -17.63 -10.48
CA GLY A 146 -0.55 -18.72 -10.16
C GLY A 146 -1.18 -20.08 -10.35
N SER A 147 -2.39 -20.29 -9.84
CA SER A 147 -3.13 -21.56 -9.96
C SER A 147 -3.49 -21.89 -11.41
N ALA A 148 -3.87 -20.88 -12.20
CA ALA A 148 -4.15 -21.06 -13.64
C ALA A 148 -2.89 -21.50 -14.42
N ILE A 149 -1.75 -20.87 -14.13
CA ILE A 149 -0.46 -21.23 -14.76
C ILE A 149 -0.07 -22.66 -14.39
N VAL A 150 -0.20 -23.04 -13.12
CA VAL A 150 0.10 -24.39 -12.63
C VAL A 150 -0.83 -25.43 -13.26
N GLN A 151 -2.12 -25.13 -13.39
CA GLN A 151 -3.09 -26.04 -13.99
C GLN A 151 -2.85 -26.25 -15.49
N ILE A 152 -2.54 -25.18 -16.25
CA ILE A 152 -2.25 -25.25 -17.69
C ILE A 152 -0.92 -25.98 -17.93
N GLY A 153 0.06 -25.76 -17.06
CA GLY A 153 1.38 -26.38 -17.15
C GLY A 153 1.51 -27.74 -16.48
N GLY A 154 0.42 -28.34 -16.01
CA GLY A 154 0.43 -29.60 -15.28
C GLY A 154 0.92 -30.81 -16.09
N PRO A 155 1.15 -31.95 -15.43
CA PRO A 155 1.75 -33.14 -16.04
C PRO A 155 0.94 -33.71 -17.22
N ASN A 156 -0.36 -33.42 -17.29
CA ASN A 156 -1.26 -33.88 -18.35
C ASN A 156 -1.14 -33.08 -19.66
N THR A 157 -0.41 -31.96 -19.68
CA THR A 157 -0.30 -31.10 -20.87
C THR A 157 0.99 -31.30 -21.66
N GLY A 158 1.86 -32.21 -21.23
CA GLY A 158 3.15 -32.47 -21.87
C GLY A 158 4.20 -31.35 -21.80
N LEU A 159 3.86 -30.24 -21.14
CA LEU A 159 4.75 -29.05 -21.03
C LEU A 159 5.79 -29.16 -19.90
N ASN A 160 5.76 -30.24 -19.08
CA ASN A 160 6.62 -30.41 -17.91
C ASN A 160 6.79 -29.11 -17.11
N ALA A 161 5.69 -28.37 -16.96
CA ALA A 161 5.72 -27.03 -16.45
C ALA A 161 5.99 -27.08 -14.95
N SER A 162 7.17 -26.65 -14.60
CA SER A 162 7.59 -26.50 -13.23
C SER A 162 6.97 -25.22 -12.64
N TRP A 163 7.01 -25.07 -11.30
CA TRP A 163 6.68 -23.84 -10.58
C TRP A 163 7.35 -22.57 -11.17
N ARG A 164 8.44 -22.74 -11.93
CA ARG A 164 9.17 -21.66 -12.62
C ARG A 164 8.32 -20.91 -13.62
N TRP A 165 7.32 -21.58 -14.23
CA TRP A 165 6.41 -20.91 -15.16
C TRP A 165 5.59 -19.79 -14.53
N ILE A 166 5.33 -19.86 -13.22
CA ILE A 166 4.72 -18.73 -12.48
C ILE A 166 5.56 -17.48 -12.66
N TYR A 167 6.89 -17.59 -12.58
CA TYR A 167 7.82 -16.48 -12.74
C TYR A 167 8.08 -16.13 -14.20
N TYR A 168 8.21 -17.11 -15.10
CA TYR A 168 8.44 -16.84 -16.52
C TYR A 168 7.30 -16.04 -17.17
N VAL A 169 6.06 -16.39 -16.90
CA VAL A 169 4.91 -15.64 -17.40
C VAL A 169 4.94 -14.20 -16.87
N GLN A 170 5.27 -14.05 -15.59
CA GLN A 170 5.38 -12.71 -14.97
C GLN A 170 6.51 -11.87 -15.57
N LEU A 171 7.68 -12.46 -15.80
CA LEU A 171 8.79 -11.82 -16.49
C LEU A 171 8.41 -11.35 -17.90
N ILE A 172 7.76 -12.22 -18.66
CA ILE A 172 7.41 -11.92 -20.07
C ILE A 172 6.47 -10.72 -20.13
N TYR A 173 5.37 -10.70 -19.37
CA TYR A 173 4.43 -9.60 -19.45
C TYR A 173 4.98 -8.30 -18.82
N ASN A 174 5.74 -8.38 -17.74
CA ASN A 174 6.35 -7.21 -17.12
C ASN A 174 7.42 -6.60 -18.03
N ALA A 175 8.31 -7.41 -18.62
CA ALA A 175 9.31 -6.95 -19.58
C ALA A 175 8.67 -6.32 -20.83
N ALA A 176 7.60 -6.92 -21.36
CA ALA A 176 6.87 -6.37 -22.50
C ALA A 176 6.24 -4.99 -22.22
N LEU A 177 5.94 -4.70 -20.95
CA LEU A 177 5.33 -3.43 -20.53
C LEU A 177 6.35 -2.32 -20.20
N ILE A 178 7.64 -2.62 -20.09
CA ILE A 178 8.68 -1.59 -19.85
C ILE A 178 8.63 -0.48 -20.91
N PRO A 179 8.59 -0.75 -22.23
CA PRO A 179 8.48 0.29 -23.24
C PRO A 179 7.21 1.13 -23.11
N VAL A 180 6.08 0.49 -22.77
CA VAL A 180 4.80 1.16 -22.55
C VAL A 180 4.90 2.14 -21.39
N PHE A 181 5.49 1.72 -20.28
CA PHE A 181 5.69 2.59 -19.12
C PHE A 181 6.65 3.73 -19.43
N TYR A 182 7.69 3.49 -20.20
CA TYR A 182 8.62 4.55 -20.64
C TYR A 182 7.94 5.65 -21.44
N LEU A 183 7.01 5.28 -22.31
CA LEU A 183 6.28 6.23 -23.16
C LEU A 183 5.22 7.01 -22.38
N PHE A 184 4.52 6.38 -21.46
CA PHE A 184 3.36 6.98 -20.77
C PHE A 184 3.69 7.61 -19.41
N LEU A 185 4.76 7.18 -18.72
CA LEU A 185 5.14 7.78 -17.46
C LEU A 185 5.88 9.10 -17.69
N LYS A 186 5.32 10.15 -17.10
CA LYS A 186 5.94 11.47 -17.06
C LYS A 186 6.26 11.85 -15.62
N GLU A 187 7.25 12.74 -15.44
CA GLU A 187 7.58 13.27 -14.12
C GLU A 187 6.39 14.07 -13.56
N THR A 188 6.02 13.79 -12.32
CA THR A 188 4.90 14.45 -11.63
C THR A 188 5.36 15.37 -10.49
N ARG A 189 6.60 15.22 -10.02
CA ARG A 189 7.12 16.03 -8.92
C ARG A 189 7.43 17.45 -9.35
N GLY A 190 6.69 18.43 -8.81
CA GLY A 190 6.79 19.85 -9.17
C GLY A 190 8.22 20.41 -9.02
N ASP A 191 8.88 20.12 -7.88
CA ASP A 191 10.25 20.60 -7.61
C ASP A 191 11.26 20.13 -8.67
N VAL A 192 11.13 18.88 -9.14
CA VAL A 192 12.00 18.30 -10.15
C VAL A 192 11.73 18.91 -11.53
N ILE A 193 10.47 19.17 -11.85
CA ILE A 193 10.05 19.83 -13.10
C ILE A 193 10.59 21.26 -13.12
N LEU A 194 10.40 22.02 -12.02
CA LEU A 194 10.90 23.39 -11.91
C LEU A 194 12.42 23.45 -12.01
N LYS A 195 13.14 22.52 -11.36
CA LYS A 195 14.60 22.40 -11.47
C LYS A 195 15.05 22.15 -12.90
N LYS A 196 14.39 21.23 -13.64
CA LYS A 196 14.70 20.98 -15.05
C LYS A 196 14.46 22.23 -15.89
N ARG A 197 13.35 22.95 -15.63
CA ARG A 197 13.01 24.19 -16.34
C ARG A 197 13.99 25.32 -16.03
N ALA A 198 14.34 25.53 -14.77
CA ALA A 198 15.35 26.52 -14.36
C ALA A 198 16.71 26.25 -15.03
N LYS A 199 17.16 24.96 -15.05
CA LYS A 199 18.39 24.56 -15.72
C LYS A 199 18.35 24.85 -17.25
N LYS A 200 17.20 24.65 -17.90
CA LYS A 200 17.02 24.94 -19.32
C LYS A 200 17.07 26.44 -19.57
N LEU A 201 16.31 27.24 -18.82
CA LEU A 201 16.31 28.71 -18.92
C LEU A 201 17.70 29.32 -18.66
N ARG A 202 18.44 28.80 -17.67
CA ARG A 202 19.81 29.22 -17.35
C ARG A 202 20.77 28.98 -18.52
N LYS A 203 20.57 27.86 -19.27
CA LYS A 203 21.37 27.58 -20.47
C LYS A 203 20.98 28.49 -21.66
N GLU A 204 19.70 28.80 -21.79
CA GLU A 204 19.18 29.60 -22.93
C GLU A 204 19.41 31.11 -22.73
N THR A 205 19.31 31.60 -21.49
CA THR A 205 19.34 33.03 -21.20
C THR A 205 20.67 33.53 -20.61
N GLY A 206 21.56 32.61 -20.18
CA GLY A 206 22.78 32.96 -19.45
C GLY A 206 22.54 33.56 -18.05
N ARG A 207 21.28 33.73 -17.62
CA ARG A 207 20.93 34.35 -16.33
C ARG A 207 21.03 33.30 -15.19
N PRO A 208 21.39 33.70 -13.94
CA PRO A 208 21.50 32.81 -12.79
C PRO A 208 20.10 32.48 -12.19
N ILE A 209 19.28 31.73 -12.94
CA ILE A 209 17.94 31.30 -12.56
C ILE A 209 18.04 29.95 -11.86
N TYR A 210 17.62 29.86 -10.61
CA TYR A 210 17.64 28.66 -9.77
C TYR A 210 16.24 28.36 -9.24
N ALA A 211 15.89 27.08 -9.13
CA ALA A 211 14.73 26.67 -8.37
C ALA A 211 15.05 26.66 -6.88
N GLU A 212 14.10 26.93 -6.00
CA GLU A 212 14.26 26.93 -4.54
C GLU A 212 14.85 25.60 -4.05
N SER A 213 14.41 24.49 -4.61
CA SER A 213 14.91 23.15 -4.30
C SER A 213 16.38 22.89 -4.74
N GLU A 214 16.99 23.77 -5.55
CA GLU A 214 18.42 23.73 -5.86
C GLU A 214 19.25 24.39 -4.78
N LEU A 215 18.72 25.43 -4.12
CA LEU A 215 19.40 26.19 -3.08
C LEU A 215 19.36 25.46 -1.74
N ASN A 216 18.24 24.84 -1.41
CA ASN A 216 18.00 24.15 -0.14
C ASN A 216 18.03 22.62 -0.28
N LYS A 217 19.19 22.04 -0.62
CA LYS A 217 19.30 20.58 -0.75
C LYS A 217 19.54 19.93 0.62
N PRO A 218 18.61 19.15 1.16
CA PRO A 218 18.89 18.35 2.35
C PRO A 218 19.92 17.26 2.04
N SER A 219 20.80 17.00 2.98
CA SER A 219 21.74 15.86 2.88
C SER A 219 20.97 14.54 2.81
N VAL A 220 21.38 13.64 1.92
CA VAL A 220 20.79 12.28 1.78
C VAL A 220 20.81 11.54 3.12
N VAL A 221 21.89 11.66 3.90
CA VAL A 221 22.01 11.05 5.23
C VAL A 221 20.95 11.59 6.18
N ARG A 222 20.70 12.91 6.17
CA ARG A 222 19.65 13.54 6.98
C ARG A 222 18.26 13.07 6.57
N LEU A 223 18.00 12.92 5.26
CA LEU A 223 16.74 12.40 4.74
C LEU A 223 16.50 10.98 5.21
N LEU A 224 17.46 10.09 5.05
CA LEU A 224 17.36 8.70 5.49
C LEU A 224 17.17 8.60 7.01
N LYS A 225 17.92 9.37 7.78
CA LYS A 225 17.77 9.42 9.24
C LYS A 225 16.35 9.82 9.63
N VAL A 226 15.81 10.88 9.02
CA VAL A 226 14.45 11.34 9.27
C VAL A 226 13.42 10.28 8.87
N SER A 227 13.61 9.62 7.72
CA SER A 227 12.70 8.59 7.20
C SER A 227 12.64 7.32 8.05
N PHE A 228 13.69 7.01 8.79
CA PHE A 228 13.69 5.91 9.76
C PHE A 228 13.21 6.34 11.14
N MET A 229 13.76 7.44 11.64
CA MET A 229 13.50 7.84 13.04
C MET A 229 12.09 8.38 13.24
N ARG A 230 11.52 9.10 12.26
CA ARG A 230 10.22 9.73 12.44
C ARG A 230 9.06 8.71 12.45
N PRO A 231 8.94 7.77 11.49
CA PRO A 231 7.94 6.70 11.55
C PRO A 231 8.06 5.86 12.82
N THR A 232 9.29 5.50 13.21
CA THR A 232 9.54 4.74 14.43
C THR A 232 9.11 5.50 15.68
N LYS A 233 9.46 6.79 15.77
CA LYS A 233 9.02 7.64 16.87
C LYS A 233 7.50 7.73 16.92
N MET A 234 6.84 7.99 15.79
CA MET A 234 5.37 8.08 15.71
C MET A 234 4.72 6.74 16.10
N LEU A 235 5.29 5.62 15.69
CA LEU A 235 4.80 4.29 16.06
C LEU A 235 4.93 4.00 17.55
N LEU A 236 5.85 4.65 18.27
CA LEU A 236 6.05 4.44 19.71
C LEU A 236 5.36 5.49 20.58
N THR A 237 5.09 6.68 20.04
CA THR A 237 4.60 7.83 20.84
C THR A 237 3.20 8.29 20.48
N GLU A 238 2.69 7.97 19.27
CA GLU A 238 1.39 8.42 18.78
C GLU A 238 0.34 7.32 18.88
N PRO A 239 -0.61 7.37 19.84
CA PRO A 239 -1.61 6.30 20.01
C PRO A 239 -2.42 6.01 18.75
N VAL A 240 -2.77 7.06 17.98
CA VAL A 240 -3.53 6.91 16.73
C VAL A 240 -2.73 6.10 15.71
N VAL A 241 -1.43 6.39 15.55
CA VAL A 241 -0.55 5.65 14.63
C VAL A 241 -0.40 4.19 15.10
N ILE A 242 -0.24 3.95 16.42
CA ILE A 242 -0.13 2.60 16.98
C ILE A 242 -1.38 1.77 16.66
N PHE A 243 -2.57 2.27 17.06
CA PHE A 243 -3.80 1.51 16.90
C PHE A 243 -4.22 1.35 15.44
N PHE A 244 -4.02 2.37 14.59
CA PHE A 244 -4.26 2.24 13.15
C PHE A 244 -3.29 1.28 12.48
N THR A 245 -2.03 1.30 12.89
CA THR A 245 -1.05 0.33 12.39
C THR A 245 -1.46 -1.09 12.79
N LEU A 246 -1.87 -1.34 14.02
CA LEU A 246 -2.36 -2.67 14.44
C LEU A 246 -3.59 -3.10 13.65
N TRP A 247 -4.55 -2.21 13.47
CA TRP A 247 -5.80 -2.51 12.76
C TRP A 247 -5.57 -2.86 11.29
N ILE A 248 -4.84 -2.03 10.54
CA ILE A 248 -4.51 -2.30 9.14
C ILE A 248 -3.58 -3.50 8.98
N SER A 249 -2.65 -3.71 9.93
CA SER A 249 -1.70 -4.82 9.93
C SER A 249 -2.41 -6.15 10.10
N PHE A 250 -3.38 -6.22 11.01
CA PHE A 250 -4.18 -7.42 11.20
C PHE A 250 -4.99 -7.75 9.94
N ALA A 251 -5.67 -6.75 9.35
CA ALA A 251 -6.43 -6.95 8.12
C ALA A 251 -5.53 -7.44 6.95
N TRP A 252 -4.33 -6.88 6.84
CA TRP A 252 -3.35 -7.30 5.83
C TRP A 252 -2.78 -8.69 6.09
N GLY A 253 -2.49 -8.99 7.36
CA GLY A 253 -2.08 -10.33 7.78
C GLY A 253 -3.11 -11.39 7.44
N ILE A 254 -4.41 -11.10 7.62
CA ILE A 254 -5.52 -11.98 7.20
C ILE A 254 -5.55 -12.17 5.68
N LEU A 255 -5.28 -11.12 4.89
CA LEU A 255 -5.18 -11.25 3.42
C LEU A 255 -4.17 -12.32 3.03
N PHE A 256 -2.96 -12.26 3.59
CA PHE A 256 -1.91 -13.24 3.32
C PHE A 256 -2.17 -14.61 3.95
N LEU A 257 -2.77 -14.65 5.13
CA LEU A 257 -3.18 -15.89 5.79
C LEU A 257 -4.20 -16.65 4.94
N PHE A 258 -5.13 -15.95 4.27
CA PHE A 258 -6.12 -16.57 3.40
C PHE A 258 -5.51 -17.25 2.17
N PHE A 259 -4.31 -16.87 1.73
CA PHE A 259 -3.62 -17.60 0.66
C PHE A 259 -3.28 -19.04 1.04
N SER A 260 -3.05 -19.31 2.32
CA SER A 260 -2.82 -20.65 2.83
C SER A 260 -4.11 -21.31 3.34
N SER A 261 -4.91 -20.58 4.13
CA SER A 261 -6.09 -21.17 4.78
C SER A 261 -7.19 -21.54 3.79
N VAL A 262 -7.41 -20.76 2.73
CA VAL A 262 -8.41 -21.09 1.69
C VAL A 262 -7.99 -22.37 0.94
N VAL A 263 -6.71 -22.51 0.59
CA VAL A 263 -6.21 -23.74 -0.05
C VAL A 263 -6.42 -24.94 0.86
N GLN A 264 -6.06 -24.81 2.14
CA GLN A 264 -6.24 -25.86 3.13
C GLN A 264 -7.73 -26.21 3.33
N THR A 265 -8.60 -25.22 3.57
CA THR A 265 -10.02 -25.42 3.83
C THR A 265 -10.73 -26.06 2.64
N PHE A 266 -10.57 -25.49 1.45
CA PHE A 266 -11.31 -25.98 0.26
C PHE A 266 -10.70 -27.27 -0.30
N GLY A 267 -9.40 -27.50 -0.11
CA GLY A 267 -8.75 -28.75 -0.47
C GLY A 267 -9.18 -29.90 0.45
N THR A 268 -9.15 -29.70 1.77
CA THR A 268 -9.47 -30.77 2.74
C THR A 268 -10.95 -31.01 2.92
N THR A 269 -11.79 -29.94 2.94
CA THR A 269 -13.23 -30.06 3.24
C THR A 269 -14.06 -30.37 2.00
N TYR A 270 -13.72 -29.77 0.85
CA TYR A 270 -14.53 -29.89 -0.38
C TYR A 270 -13.81 -30.63 -1.52
N GLY A 271 -12.56 -31.04 -1.33
CA GLY A 271 -11.78 -31.76 -2.37
C GLY A 271 -11.45 -30.91 -3.60
N PHE A 272 -11.39 -29.57 -3.47
CA PHE A 272 -11.12 -28.69 -4.60
C PHE A 272 -9.64 -28.76 -5.03
N GLY A 273 -9.42 -28.83 -6.34
CA GLY A 273 -8.08 -28.75 -6.92
C GLY A 273 -7.51 -27.32 -6.93
N ILE A 274 -6.27 -27.20 -7.37
CA ILE A 274 -5.47 -25.96 -7.33
C ILE A 274 -6.20 -24.80 -8.03
N LEU A 275 -6.75 -25.00 -9.23
CA LEU A 275 -7.46 -23.94 -9.97
C LEU A 275 -8.74 -23.51 -9.27
N ALA A 276 -9.51 -24.47 -8.76
CA ALA A 276 -10.76 -24.17 -8.05
C ALA A 276 -10.50 -23.35 -6.77
N THR A 277 -9.47 -23.70 -6.01
CA THR A 277 -9.08 -22.90 -4.82
C THR A 277 -8.58 -21.52 -5.20
N GLY A 278 -7.86 -21.38 -6.31
CA GLY A 278 -7.45 -20.08 -6.85
C GLY A 278 -8.66 -19.22 -7.26
N LEU A 279 -9.71 -19.82 -7.86
CA LEU A 279 -10.95 -19.14 -8.19
C LEU A 279 -11.68 -18.65 -6.92
N ILE A 280 -11.72 -19.45 -5.85
CA ILE A 280 -12.29 -19.02 -4.56
C ILE A 280 -11.57 -17.79 -4.02
N GLN A 281 -10.25 -17.71 -4.16
CA GLN A 281 -9.48 -16.56 -3.67
C GLN A 281 -9.79 -15.26 -4.43
N LEU A 282 -10.33 -15.32 -5.66
CA LEU A 282 -10.87 -14.15 -6.35
C LEU A 282 -12.00 -13.45 -5.57
N ALA A 283 -12.67 -14.15 -4.65
CA ALA A 283 -13.71 -13.56 -3.82
C ALA A 283 -13.19 -12.34 -3.02
N ILE A 284 -11.90 -12.33 -2.63
CA ILE A 284 -11.27 -11.17 -1.98
C ILE A 284 -11.23 -9.97 -2.95
N THR A 285 -10.86 -10.23 -4.21
CA THR A 285 -10.83 -9.18 -5.25
C THR A 285 -12.22 -8.65 -5.54
N PHE A 286 -13.24 -9.51 -5.61
CA PHE A 286 -14.63 -9.08 -5.74
C PHE A 286 -15.08 -8.23 -4.55
N GLY A 287 -14.67 -8.59 -3.33
CA GLY A 287 -14.89 -7.76 -2.15
C GLY A 287 -14.27 -6.36 -2.28
N ALA A 288 -13.03 -6.27 -2.78
CA ALA A 288 -12.37 -4.99 -3.03
C ALA A 288 -13.07 -4.17 -4.13
N VAL A 289 -13.62 -4.81 -5.18
CA VAL A 289 -14.45 -4.14 -6.20
C VAL A 289 -15.70 -3.54 -5.55
N ILE A 290 -16.42 -4.33 -4.75
CA ILE A 290 -17.61 -3.85 -4.03
C ILE A 290 -17.26 -2.66 -3.15
N GLY A 291 -16.19 -2.75 -2.35
CA GLY A 291 -15.71 -1.65 -1.51
C GLY A 291 -15.38 -0.39 -2.33
N THR A 292 -14.77 -0.55 -3.51
CA THR A 292 -14.43 0.56 -4.40
C THR A 292 -15.69 1.23 -4.97
N VAL A 293 -16.70 0.46 -5.34
CA VAL A 293 -18.00 0.98 -5.83
C VAL A 293 -18.72 1.81 -4.76
N PHE A 294 -18.57 1.43 -3.47
CA PHE A 294 -19.14 2.19 -2.36
C PHE A 294 -18.29 3.40 -1.92
N ASN A 295 -17.05 3.55 -2.38
CA ASN A 295 -16.18 4.64 -1.97
C ASN A 295 -16.70 6.05 -2.32
N PRO A 296 -17.37 6.33 -3.46
CA PRO A 296 -17.99 7.63 -3.72
C PRO A 296 -19.03 8.05 -2.67
N PHE A 297 -19.74 7.08 -2.07
CA PHE A 297 -20.63 7.35 -0.95
C PHE A 297 -19.88 7.78 0.31
N GLN A 298 -18.76 7.14 0.61
CA GLN A 298 -17.85 7.55 1.68
C GLN A 298 -17.34 8.99 1.47
N ASP A 299 -16.93 9.32 0.25
CA ASP A 299 -16.43 10.65 -0.07
C ASP A 299 -17.51 11.73 0.05
N TRP A 300 -18.74 11.40 -0.35
CA TRP A 300 -19.87 12.30 -0.16
C TRP A 300 -20.18 12.54 1.31
N LEU A 301 -20.14 11.49 2.18
CA LEU A 301 -20.27 11.65 3.62
C LEU A 301 -19.16 12.53 4.20
N TYR A 302 -17.91 12.28 3.79
CA TYR A 302 -16.77 13.04 4.24
C TYR A 302 -16.86 14.53 3.88
N LEU A 303 -17.16 14.85 2.62
CA LEU A 303 -17.28 16.24 2.17
C LEU A 303 -18.42 17.00 2.88
N ARG A 304 -19.49 16.33 3.30
CA ARG A 304 -20.56 16.93 4.11
C ARG A 304 -20.10 17.38 5.51
N THR A 305 -19.02 16.85 6.03
CA THR A 305 -18.48 17.26 7.33
C THR A 305 -17.87 18.67 7.32
N ALA A 306 -17.52 19.20 6.13
CA ALA A 306 -16.96 20.54 6.00
C ALA A 306 -17.87 21.63 6.57
N SER A 307 -19.21 21.50 6.43
CA SER A 307 -20.18 22.45 6.99
C SER A 307 -20.29 22.38 8.54
N LYS A 308 -19.82 21.29 9.14
CA LYS A 308 -19.86 21.05 10.59
C LYS A 308 -18.53 21.32 11.29
N ASN A 309 -17.47 21.59 10.51
CA ASN A 309 -16.14 21.79 11.05
C ASN A 309 -16.03 23.20 11.69
N GLN A 310 -15.85 23.22 13.01
CA GLN A 310 -15.65 24.45 13.79
C GLN A 310 -14.15 24.82 13.93
N GLU A 311 -13.23 23.85 13.72
CA GLU A 311 -11.79 24.06 13.85
C GLU A 311 -11.21 24.74 12.60
N ARG A 312 -11.64 24.28 11.41
CA ARG A 312 -11.27 24.85 10.10
C ARG A 312 -12.52 24.96 9.23
N PRO A 313 -13.24 26.08 9.26
CA PRO A 313 -14.44 26.29 8.45
C PRO A 313 -14.17 26.05 6.95
N GLY A 314 -15.01 25.23 6.30
CA GLY A 314 -14.86 24.90 4.89
C GLY A 314 -13.96 23.70 4.57
N HIS A 315 -13.21 23.17 5.54
CA HIS A 315 -12.44 21.93 5.39
C HIS A 315 -13.17 20.75 6.03
N PRO A 316 -13.20 19.55 5.38
CA PRO A 316 -13.81 18.37 5.97
C PRO A 316 -13.09 17.92 7.25
N ILE A 317 -13.85 17.29 8.16
CA ILE A 317 -13.30 16.74 9.41
C ILE A 317 -12.61 15.40 9.10
N PRO A 318 -11.33 15.17 9.52
CA PRO A 318 -10.62 13.92 9.23
C PRO A 318 -11.37 12.65 9.66
N GLU A 319 -12.11 12.69 10.79
CA GLU A 319 -12.91 11.57 11.29
C GLU A 319 -14.02 11.15 10.30
N GLY A 320 -14.47 12.04 9.42
CA GLY A 320 -15.41 11.72 8.36
C GLY A 320 -14.89 10.61 7.41
N ARG A 321 -13.57 10.42 7.31
CA ARG A 321 -12.97 9.30 6.54
C ARG A 321 -13.27 7.93 7.12
N LEU A 322 -13.67 7.84 8.38
CA LEU A 322 -13.89 6.58 9.10
C LEU A 322 -15.35 6.11 9.09
N TYR A 323 -16.30 6.92 8.61
CA TYR A 323 -17.72 6.59 8.69
C TYR A 323 -18.09 5.27 8.04
N THR A 324 -17.56 4.95 6.87
CA THR A 324 -17.80 3.63 6.23
C THR A 324 -16.80 2.57 6.68
N SER A 325 -15.69 2.95 7.31
CA SER A 325 -14.73 1.98 7.83
C SER A 325 -15.24 1.27 9.09
N ILE A 326 -16.17 1.87 9.85
CA ILE A 326 -16.84 1.22 10.97
C ILE A 326 -17.68 0.02 10.47
N PRO A 327 -18.70 0.19 9.60
CA PRO A 327 -19.43 -0.96 9.07
C PRO A 327 -18.54 -1.91 8.26
N GLY A 328 -17.55 -1.40 7.53
CA GLY A 328 -16.56 -2.23 6.83
C GLY A 328 -15.77 -3.14 7.77
N SER A 329 -15.39 -2.65 8.93
CA SER A 329 -14.68 -3.40 9.98
C SER A 329 -15.59 -4.45 10.65
N LEU A 330 -16.89 -4.14 10.83
CA LEU A 330 -17.86 -5.13 11.30
C LEU A 330 -18.12 -6.22 10.25
N LEU A 331 -18.17 -5.87 8.97
CA LEU A 331 -18.22 -6.85 7.88
C LEU A 331 -16.97 -7.73 7.86
N PHE A 332 -15.77 -7.16 8.03
CA PHE A 332 -14.52 -7.92 8.15
C PHE A 332 -14.61 -8.98 9.26
N THR A 333 -15.05 -8.58 10.44
CA THR A 333 -15.24 -9.46 11.59
C THR A 333 -16.31 -10.52 11.32
N GLY A 334 -17.48 -10.13 10.84
CA GLY A 334 -18.58 -11.05 10.50
C GLY A 334 -18.20 -12.06 9.42
N GLY A 335 -17.44 -11.62 8.41
CA GLY A 335 -16.91 -12.47 7.36
C GLY A 335 -15.95 -13.53 7.87
N LEU A 336 -15.10 -13.21 8.87
CA LEU A 336 -14.20 -14.18 9.52
C LEU A 336 -14.98 -15.25 10.30
N PHE A 337 -16.01 -14.87 11.05
CA PHE A 337 -16.89 -15.84 11.72
C PHE A 337 -17.65 -16.69 10.70
N MET A 338 -18.22 -16.07 9.66
CA MET A 338 -18.91 -16.78 8.60
C MET A 338 -18.01 -17.78 7.92
N TYR A 339 -16.81 -17.39 7.49
CA TYR A 339 -15.82 -18.28 6.91
C TYR A 339 -15.50 -19.46 7.81
N GLY A 340 -15.15 -19.22 9.08
CA GLY A 340 -14.76 -20.26 10.01
C GLY A 340 -15.89 -21.29 10.27
N TRP A 341 -17.07 -20.84 10.60
CA TRP A 341 -18.18 -21.72 10.98
C TRP A 341 -18.89 -22.39 9.82
N SER A 342 -18.82 -21.82 8.61
CA SER A 342 -19.36 -22.44 7.40
C SER A 342 -18.41 -23.39 6.68
N SER A 343 -17.14 -23.45 7.06
CA SER A 343 -16.13 -24.33 6.47
C SER A 343 -16.28 -25.77 6.98
N ARG A 344 -17.40 -26.43 6.60
CA ARG A 344 -17.77 -27.78 7.00
C ARG A 344 -18.35 -28.53 5.79
N PRO A 345 -18.22 -29.89 5.76
CA PRO A 345 -18.69 -30.69 4.63
C PRO A 345 -20.20 -30.63 4.38
N ASP A 346 -20.98 -30.38 5.44
CA ASP A 346 -22.45 -30.26 5.40
C ASP A 346 -22.96 -28.93 4.85
N VAL A 347 -22.06 -27.92 4.70
CA VAL A 347 -22.39 -26.59 4.19
C VAL A 347 -21.89 -26.44 2.74
N HIS A 348 -22.71 -25.88 1.88
CA HIS A 348 -22.34 -25.65 0.48
C HIS A 348 -21.15 -24.69 0.38
N TRP A 349 -20.17 -25.01 -0.46
CA TRP A 349 -18.90 -24.26 -0.62
C TRP A 349 -19.06 -22.75 -0.89
N ILE A 350 -20.18 -22.34 -1.46
CA ILE A 350 -20.47 -20.92 -1.74
C ILE A 350 -20.55 -20.08 -0.46
N VAL A 351 -20.99 -20.67 0.65
CA VAL A 351 -21.20 -19.93 1.92
C VAL A 351 -19.88 -19.43 2.50
N PRO A 352 -18.85 -20.29 2.72
CA PRO A 352 -17.55 -19.78 3.13
C PRO A 352 -16.90 -18.86 2.08
N THR A 353 -17.17 -19.05 0.79
CA THR A 353 -16.71 -18.15 -0.28
C THR A 353 -17.30 -16.75 -0.14
N ILE A 354 -18.59 -16.63 0.19
CA ILE A 354 -19.22 -15.34 0.51
C ILE A 354 -18.54 -14.71 1.75
N GLY A 355 -18.20 -15.52 2.77
CA GLY A 355 -17.43 -15.07 3.92
C GLY A 355 -16.08 -14.44 3.51
N VAL A 356 -15.34 -15.09 2.62
CA VAL A 356 -14.09 -14.56 2.06
C VAL A 356 -14.30 -13.24 1.31
N CYS A 357 -15.40 -13.14 0.52
CA CYS A 357 -15.74 -11.90 -0.19
C CYS A 357 -16.03 -10.75 0.78
N ILE A 358 -16.82 -11.00 1.83
CA ILE A 358 -17.16 -10.02 2.87
C ILE A 358 -15.90 -9.54 3.60
N VAL A 359 -14.97 -10.45 3.91
CA VAL A 359 -13.64 -10.08 4.46
C VAL A 359 -12.89 -9.18 3.49
N GLY A 360 -12.94 -9.45 2.18
CA GLY A 360 -12.34 -8.60 1.14
C GLY A 360 -12.90 -7.16 1.13
N VAL A 361 -14.23 -6.99 1.29
CA VAL A 361 -14.86 -5.67 1.47
C VAL A 361 -14.29 -4.97 2.70
N GLY A 362 -14.17 -5.69 3.80
CA GLY A 362 -13.64 -5.18 5.05
C GLY A 362 -12.17 -4.74 4.95
N ILE A 363 -11.31 -5.57 4.35
CA ILE A 363 -9.89 -5.25 4.12
C ILE A 363 -9.73 -3.94 3.34
N TYR A 364 -10.47 -3.81 2.22
CA TYR A 364 -10.45 -2.58 1.42
C TYR A 364 -10.92 -1.36 2.22
N SER A 365 -12.02 -1.49 2.96
CA SER A 365 -12.59 -0.40 3.76
C SER A 365 -11.65 0.06 4.88
N ILE A 366 -11.02 -0.89 5.58
CA ILE A 366 -10.00 -0.62 6.61
C ILE A 366 -8.79 0.09 5.99
N TYR A 367 -8.28 -0.44 4.87
CA TYR A 367 -7.14 0.13 4.16
C TYR A 367 -7.39 1.60 3.77
N MET A 368 -8.52 1.88 3.12
CA MET A 368 -8.88 3.23 2.68
C MET A 368 -9.11 4.17 3.87
N GLY A 369 -9.77 3.69 4.92
CA GLY A 369 -10.01 4.47 6.14
C GLY A 369 -8.69 4.91 6.80
N VAL A 370 -7.77 3.97 7.00
CA VAL A 370 -6.46 4.26 7.61
C VAL A 370 -5.62 5.19 6.75
N VAL A 371 -5.49 4.91 5.44
CA VAL A 371 -4.65 5.70 4.54
C VAL A 371 -5.17 7.14 4.45
N ASN A 372 -6.46 7.32 4.24
CA ASN A 372 -7.04 8.65 4.10
C ASN A 372 -7.03 9.43 5.42
N TYR A 373 -7.39 8.78 6.54
CA TYR A 373 -7.36 9.45 7.85
C TYR A 373 -5.95 9.90 8.24
N LEU A 374 -4.95 9.03 8.12
CA LEU A 374 -3.57 9.39 8.45
C LEU A 374 -3.04 10.50 7.53
N THR A 375 -3.48 10.53 6.27
CA THR A 375 -3.10 11.59 5.34
C THR A 375 -3.70 12.93 5.75
N ASP A 376 -4.98 12.96 6.09
CA ASP A 376 -5.71 14.19 6.40
C ASP A 376 -5.37 14.70 7.82
N ALA A 377 -5.20 13.80 8.80
CA ALA A 377 -4.95 14.19 10.20
C ALA A 377 -3.49 14.60 10.47
N TYR A 378 -2.53 14.02 9.76
CA TYR A 378 -1.10 14.33 9.95
C TYR A 378 -0.50 15.23 8.87
N GLU A 379 -1.22 15.58 7.81
CA GLU A 379 -0.82 16.45 6.68
C GLU A 379 0.72 16.52 6.44
N LYS A 380 1.44 17.40 7.15
CA LYS A 380 2.90 17.59 7.11
C LYS A 380 3.70 16.30 7.41
N TYR A 381 3.15 15.42 8.24
CA TYR A 381 3.78 14.17 8.70
C TYR A 381 3.13 12.91 8.10
N ALA A 382 2.17 13.08 7.17
CA ALA A 382 1.41 11.99 6.56
C ALA A 382 2.29 10.88 6.00
N ALA A 383 3.36 11.23 5.27
CA ALA A 383 4.29 10.25 4.72
C ALA A 383 4.95 9.38 5.81
N SER A 384 5.27 9.97 6.97
CA SER A 384 5.87 9.22 8.09
C SER A 384 4.86 8.32 8.80
N ALA A 385 3.62 8.79 8.99
CA ALA A 385 2.53 8.01 9.57
C ALA A 385 2.16 6.82 8.67
N LEU A 386 2.06 7.04 7.36
CA LEU A 386 1.81 5.98 6.37
C LEU A 386 2.98 4.98 6.27
N SER A 387 4.22 5.43 6.43
CA SER A 387 5.39 4.55 6.46
C SER A 387 5.37 3.64 7.69
N ALA A 388 4.98 4.16 8.86
CA ALA A 388 4.78 3.38 10.08
C ALA A 388 3.69 2.31 9.89
N ALA A 389 2.54 2.70 9.34
CA ALA A 389 1.45 1.77 9.01
C ALA A 389 1.87 0.72 7.97
N SER A 390 2.67 1.09 6.97
CA SER A 390 3.19 0.17 5.95
C SER A 390 4.18 -0.84 6.55
N LEU A 391 5.04 -0.41 7.47
CA LEU A 391 5.97 -1.28 8.19
C LEU A 391 5.19 -2.35 8.96
N GLY A 392 4.22 -1.97 9.80
CA GLY A 392 3.40 -2.91 10.56
C GLY A 392 2.60 -3.84 9.66
N ARG A 393 1.94 -3.31 8.65
CA ARG A 393 1.14 -4.06 7.67
C ARG A 393 1.94 -5.19 7.00
N ASN A 394 3.12 -4.89 6.48
CA ASN A 394 3.95 -5.88 5.82
C ASN A 394 4.58 -6.86 6.82
N THR A 395 4.87 -6.44 8.06
CA THR A 395 5.34 -7.34 9.12
C THR A 395 4.27 -8.38 9.48
N PHE A 396 3.00 -7.98 9.65
CA PHE A 396 1.93 -8.96 9.89
C PHE A 396 1.69 -9.84 8.67
N GLY A 397 1.76 -9.30 7.43
CA GLY A 397 1.71 -10.08 6.20
C GLY A 397 2.85 -11.09 6.07
N ALA A 398 4.02 -10.81 6.69
CA ALA A 398 5.14 -11.73 6.74
C ALA A 398 4.89 -12.90 7.72
N PHE A 399 4.46 -12.60 8.96
CA PHE A 399 4.49 -13.58 10.04
C PHE A 399 3.15 -14.27 10.30
N LEU A 400 2.01 -13.62 10.07
CA LEU A 400 0.71 -14.23 10.35
C LEU A 400 0.43 -15.49 9.52
N PRO A 401 0.79 -15.58 8.21
CA PRO A 401 0.63 -16.81 7.44
C PRO A 401 1.41 -18.01 7.98
N GLN A 402 2.50 -17.78 8.71
CA GLN A 402 3.28 -18.84 9.35
C GLN A 402 2.46 -19.63 10.39
N ALA A 403 1.52 -18.93 11.05
CA ALA A 403 0.64 -19.54 12.04
C ALA A 403 -0.54 -20.29 11.40
N SER A 404 -0.82 -20.11 10.08
CA SER A 404 -2.03 -20.61 9.42
C SER A 404 -2.23 -22.11 9.63
N TYR A 405 -1.24 -22.92 9.28
CA TYR A 405 -1.33 -24.38 9.33
C TYR A 405 -1.63 -24.88 10.77
N SER A 406 -0.83 -24.45 11.75
CA SER A 406 -1.01 -24.83 13.15
C SER A 406 -2.33 -24.32 13.73
N LEU A 407 -2.74 -23.11 13.34
CA LEU A 407 -3.97 -22.49 13.81
C LEU A 407 -5.21 -23.31 13.40
N PHE A 408 -5.32 -23.66 12.11
CA PHE A 408 -6.47 -24.37 11.60
C PHE A 408 -6.48 -25.87 11.94
N ASN A 409 -5.31 -26.51 12.04
CA ASN A 409 -5.21 -27.91 12.44
C ASN A 409 -5.51 -28.13 13.93
N ASN A 410 -5.02 -27.23 14.80
CA ASN A 410 -5.16 -27.42 16.24
C ASN A 410 -6.54 -26.96 16.76
N LEU A 411 -7.08 -25.86 16.22
CA LEU A 411 -8.36 -25.30 16.68
C LEU A 411 -9.55 -25.72 15.81
N GLY A 412 -9.29 -26.24 14.61
CA GLY A 412 -10.32 -26.42 13.59
C GLY A 412 -10.77 -25.10 12.98
N PHE A 413 -11.47 -25.17 11.83
CA PHE A 413 -11.85 -23.97 11.04
C PHE A 413 -12.76 -23.03 11.83
N GLY A 414 -13.75 -23.55 12.58
CA GLY A 414 -14.71 -22.74 13.34
C GLY A 414 -14.04 -21.88 14.42
N TRP A 415 -13.25 -22.51 15.30
CA TRP A 415 -12.59 -21.80 16.40
C TRP A 415 -11.42 -20.94 15.94
N ALA A 416 -10.68 -21.36 14.91
CA ALA A 416 -9.65 -20.53 14.30
C ALA A 416 -10.27 -19.25 13.70
N GLY A 417 -11.38 -19.37 12.94
CA GLY A 417 -12.15 -18.23 12.44
C GLY A 417 -12.69 -17.34 13.55
N SER A 418 -13.15 -17.94 14.66
CA SER A 418 -13.62 -17.19 15.84
C SER A 418 -12.52 -16.41 16.53
N LEU A 419 -11.35 -17.01 16.73
CA LEU A 419 -10.19 -16.31 17.31
C LEU A 419 -9.82 -15.08 16.49
N LEU A 420 -9.70 -15.26 15.18
CA LEU A 420 -9.40 -14.15 14.26
C LEU A 420 -10.54 -13.11 14.23
N GLY A 421 -11.79 -13.56 14.29
CA GLY A 421 -12.98 -12.71 14.38
C GLY A 421 -13.01 -11.88 15.68
N PHE A 422 -12.69 -12.45 16.83
CA PHE A 422 -12.63 -11.70 18.10
C PHE A 422 -11.51 -10.65 18.11
N ILE A 423 -10.34 -10.96 17.55
CA ILE A 423 -9.27 -9.96 17.38
C ILE A 423 -9.75 -8.84 16.44
N GLY A 424 -10.40 -9.19 15.32
CA GLY A 424 -11.00 -8.23 14.41
C GLY A 424 -12.06 -7.33 15.08
N ALA A 425 -12.91 -7.91 15.94
CA ALA A 425 -13.92 -7.18 16.71
C ALA A 425 -13.27 -6.18 17.69
N ALA A 426 -12.24 -6.61 18.42
CA ALA A 426 -11.50 -5.74 19.33
C ALA A 426 -10.87 -4.54 18.60
N LEU A 427 -10.26 -4.78 17.43
CA LEU A 427 -9.67 -3.73 16.62
C LEU A 427 -10.73 -2.83 15.95
N SER A 428 -11.95 -3.32 15.72
CA SER A 428 -13.06 -2.53 15.17
C SER A 428 -13.56 -1.43 16.12
N VAL A 429 -13.16 -1.47 17.39
CA VAL A 429 -13.44 -0.39 18.35
C VAL A 429 -12.64 0.87 18.03
N VAL A 430 -11.45 0.72 17.41
CA VAL A 430 -10.53 1.83 17.13
C VAL A 430 -11.18 2.95 16.30
N PRO A 431 -11.74 2.70 15.10
CA PRO A 431 -12.38 3.77 14.32
C PRO A 431 -13.60 4.37 15.02
N ALA A 432 -14.36 3.58 15.81
CA ALA A 432 -15.51 4.07 16.55
C ALA A 432 -15.10 5.08 17.65
N VAL A 433 -14.04 4.77 18.40
CA VAL A 433 -13.48 5.69 19.42
C VAL A 433 -12.98 6.98 18.78
N LEU A 434 -12.32 6.88 17.61
CA LEU A 434 -11.83 8.07 16.91
C LEU A 434 -12.96 8.94 16.35
N VAL A 435 -14.04 8.35 15.86
CA VAL A 435 -15.21 9.12 15.42
C VAL A 435 -15.87 9.86 16.59
N LEU A 436 -15.91 9.26 17.79
CA LEU A 436 -16.54 9.84 18.97
C LEU A 436 -15.66 10.86 19.69
N LYS A 437 -14.34 10.61 19.78
CA LYS A 437 -13.38 11.41 20.59
C LYS A 437 -12.22 11.97 19.76
N GLY A 438 -12.31 11.98 18.44
CA GLY A 438 -11.20 12.35 17.55
C GLY A 438 -10.67 13.75 17.82
N ARG A 439 -11.54 14.73 18.07
CA ARG A 439 -11.14 16.10 18.41
C ARG A 439 -10.25 16.16 19.66
N GLU A 440 -10.64 15.47 20.75
CA GLU A 440 -9.87 15.43 21.99
C GLU A 440 -8.51 14.73 21.81
N ILE A 441 -8.53 13.66 20.97
CA ILE A 441 -7.32 12.89 20.68
C ILE A 441 -6.34 13.72 19.84
N ARG A 442 -6.83 14.41 18.81
CA ARG A 442 -5.99 15.32 18.00
C ARG A 442 -5.40 16.46 18.82
N ALA A 443 -6.18 17.04 19.73
CA ALA A 443 -5.71 18.09 20.60
C ALA A 443 -4.59 17.67 21.59
N ARG A 444 -4.39 16.36 21.79
CA ARG A 444 -3.31 15.80 22.63
C ARG A 444 -2.08 15.35 21.84
N SER A 445 -2.18 15.26 20.52
CA SER A 445 -1.08 14.82 19.65
C SER A 445 -0.23 16.01 19.20
N PRO A 446 1.05 16.09 19.58
CA PRO A 446 1.94 17.16 19.14
C PRO A 446 2.08 17.24 17.62
N PHE A 447 2.12 16.08 16.94
CA PHE A 447 2.26 16.02 15.48
C PHE A 447 1.01 16.47 14.74
N MET A 448 -0.19 16.17 15.27
CA MET A 448 -1.45 16.62 14.68
C MET A 448 -1.68 18.10 14.92
N LEU A 449 -1.35 18.62 16.13
CA LEU A 449 -1.44 20.05 16.45
C LEU A 449 -0.54 20.87 15.53
N GLU A 450 0.71 20.47 15.35
CA GLU A 450 1.64 21.15 14.45
C GLU A 450 1.16 21.11 12.99
N SER A 451 0.48 20.03 12.56
CA SER A 451 -0.11 19.93 11.23
C SER A 451 -1.34 20.82 11.08
N THR A 452 -2.17 20.94 12.12
CA THR A 452 -3.44 21.67 12.07
C THR A 452 -3.24 23.19 12.19
N PHE A 453 -2.37 23.64 13.08
CA PHE A 453 -2.18 25.07 13.40
C PHE A 453 -0.86 25.65 12.89
N GLY A 454 0.19 24.84 12.71
CA GLY A 454 1.48 25.32 12.20
C GLY A 454 1.49 25.68 10.71
N GLY A 455 0.46 25.27 9.95
CA GLY A 455 0.32 25.63 8.52
C GLY A 455 -0.11 27.08 8.30
N GLU A 456 -0.94 27.62 9.19
CA GLU A 456 -1.40 29.01 9.13
C GLU A 456 -0.26 30.00 9.45
N ASP A 457 0.55 29.69 10.47
CA ASP A 457 1.73 30.48 10.81
C ASP A 457 2.79 30.45 9.69
N ASP A 458 2.96 29.34 8.98
CA ASP A 458 3.90 29.24 7.85
C ASP A 458 3.38 29.94 6.59
N GLU A 459 2.07 29.96 6.31
CA GLU A 459 1.47 30.72 5.22
C GLU A 459 1.47 32.25 5.53
N GLU A 460 1.16 32.65 6.76
CA GLU A 460 1.26 34.02 7.19
C GLU A 460 2.70 34.57 7.15
N ARG A 461 3.67 33.75 7.59
CA ARG A 461 5.10 34.07 7.45
C ARG A 461 5.54 34.17 5.99
N LYS A 462 5.07 33.30 5.11
CA LYS A 462 5.38 33.38 3.68
C LYS A 462 4.72 34.57 3.00
N ASN A 463 3.49 34.91 3.35
CA ASN A 463 2.79 36.08 2.86
C ASN A 463 3.45 37.37 3.36
N ASN A 464 3.85 37.42 4.64
CA ASN A 464 4.56 38.58 5.21
C ASN A 464 5.99 38.67 4.64
N ALA A 465 6.70 37.59 4.39
CA ALA A 465 8.01 37.60 3.74
C ALA A 465 7.90 37.99 2.25
N GLY A 466 6.82 37.61 1.57
CA GLY A 466 6.50 38.06 0.21
C GLY A 466 6.21 39.54 0.14
N LEU A 467 5.49 40.11 1.13
CA LEU A 467 5.20 41.52 1.23
C LEU A 467 6.45 42.38 1.61
N THR A 468 7.33 41.85 2.46
CA THR A 468 8.60 42.51 2.80
C THR A 468 9.63 42.43 1.67
N GLY A 469 9.61 41.34 0.86
CA GLY A 469 10.45 41.20 -0.35
C GLY A 469 10.06 42.19 -1.46
N VAL A 470 8.79 42.56 -1.57
CA VAL A 470 8.31 43.58 -2.54
C VAL A 470 8.59 44.99 -2.00
N ALA A 471 8.54 45.23 -0.69
CA ALA A 471 8.88 46.53 -0.08
C ALA A 471 10.39 46.83 -0.08
N GLY A 472 11.25 45.80 -0.07
CA GLY A 472 12.71 45.95 -0.13
C GLY A 472 13.30 46.35 -1.48
N VAL A 473 12.52 46.27 -2.56
CA VAL A 473 12.94 46.69 -3.93
C VAL A 473 12.61 48.18 -4.19
N ALA A 474 11.82 48.86 -3.34
CA ALA A 474 11.42 50.27 -3.50
C ALA A 474 12.38 51.28 -2.89
N GLY A 475 13.53 50.89 -2.32
CA GLY A 475 14.50 51.75 -1.66
C GLY A 475 15.85 51.82 -2.33
N GLY A 476 15.91 51.97 -3.67
CA GLY A 476 17.11 52.34 -4.40
C GLY A 476 17.23 53.87 -4.53
N PRO A 477 18.47 54.45 -4.54
CA PRO A 477 18.63 55.89 -4.57
C PRO A 477 18.04 56.48 -5.86
N PRO A 478 17.51 57.75 -5.81
CA PRO A 478 16.90 58.39 -6.93
C PRO A 478 17.95 58.76 -7.99
N GLY A 479 17.98 58.08 -9.07
CA GLY A 479 18.87 58.43 -10.19
C GLY A 479 19.18 57.31 -11.15
N ALA A 480 18.18 56.89 -11.94
CA ALA A 480 18.32 56.39 -13.30
C ALA A 480 16.94 56.00 -13.83
N ALA A 481 16.27 56.99 -14.43
CA ALA A 481 15.13 56.71 -15.29
C ALA A 481 15.61 56.01 -16.56
N GLY A 482 15.15 54.84 -16.79
CA GLY A 482 15.34 54.06 -17.99
C GLY A 482 14.14 53.18 -18.18
N ASP A 483 13.26 53.59 -19.11
CA ASP A 483 12.06 52.88 -19.56
C ASP A 483 12.30 51.42 -19.86
N TYR A 484 11.51 50.54 -19.27
CA TYR A 484 11.16 49.24 -19.87
C TYR A 484 9.72 48.85 -19.51
N HIS A 485 8.80 49.25 -20.39
CA HIS A 485 7.59 48.51 -20.65
C HIS A 485 7.97 47.20 -21.35
N VAL A 486 7.60 46.05 -20.83
CA VAL A 486 6.81 44.95 -21.40
C VAL A 486 6.60 43.91 -20.32
#